data_0e15409919592caf9dd4e61db1765298
#
_entry.id   0e15409919592caf9dd4e61db1765298
#
_cell.length_a   1.000
_cell.length_b   1.000
_cell.length_c   1.000
_cell.angle_alpha   90.00
_cell.angle_beta   90.00
_cell.angle_gamma   90.00
#
_symmetry.space_group_name_H-M   'P 1'
#
loop_
_entity.id
_entity.type
_entity.pdbx_description
1 polymer ?
#
loop_
_entity_poly.entity_id
_entity_poly.type
_entity_poly.pdbx_seq_one_letter_code
_entity_poly.pdbx_strand_id
1 'polypeptide(L)'
;MEKNPSLTVYDEHIFQFINPDFEIENLVNDCRFTEGPVWNKKGFYLFSDIPQNVVYQLYPGASKQIFLNHSGTNNKKPNLSEQIGSNGLAYDDRENLFICQHGDGAVIQYIDGVVKPLITEYQGKRFNSPNDIVVHPNGKIFFSDPPYGLKDQQLQPANAQLLAGVYCWMEGEIKLICDHYKYPNGVCLSPGYRSLFICSNKPSENFITEYDAETFELKRKILNENSDGIKSDPFYNLWLCTKEGIIIIDKEGKRLGRISLPTIPANCCWGGPEFSDLFITARQNIFCIKDLLLANKKSSN
;
A
#
# COMPACT_ATOMS: atom_id res chain seq x y z
N MET A 1 13.95 -24.35 20.92
CA MET A 1 13.10 -24.11 19.73
C MET A 1 14.02 -23.78 18.57
N GLU A 2 13.93 -24.48 17.45
CA GLU A 2 14.61 -24.04 16.23
C GLU A 2 14.07 -22.66 15.86
N LYS A 3 14.97 -21.71 15.57
CA LYS A 3 14.55 -20.36 15.18
C LYS A 3 13.97 -20.42 13.79
N ASN A 4 12.81 -19.77 13.57
CA ASN A 4 12.22 -19.62 12.24
C ASN A 4 13.25 -18.99 11.28
N PRO A 5 13.69 -19.69 10.23
CA PRO A 5 14.75 -19.19 9.34
C PRO A 5 14.36 -17.94 8.56
N SER A 6 13.08 -17.67 8.43
CA SER A 6 12.55 -16.47 7.76
C SER A 6 12.51 -15.26 8.68
N LEU A 7 12.68 -15.41 10.01
CA LEU A 7 12.62 -14.32 10.97
C LEU A 7 14.02 -13.96 11.49
N THR A 8 14.45 -12.74 11.22
CA THR A 8 15.60 -12.13 11.89
C THR A 8 15.12 -11.23 13.01
N VAL A 9 15.52 -11.48 14.24
CA VAL A 9 15.15 -10.69 15.42
C VAL A 9 16.27 -9.70 15.75
N TYR A 10 15.93 -8.42 15.81
CA TYR A 10 16.82 -7.34 16.24
C TYR A 10 16.55 -6.92 17.70
N ASP A 11 15.27 -7.04 18.12
CA ASP A 11 14.82 -6.78 19.48
C ASP A 11 13.75 -7.80 19.88
N GLU A 12 13.95 -8.45 21.04
CA GLU A 12 13.04 -9.49 21.55
C GLU A 12 11.63 -8.97 21.88
N HIS A 13 11.47 -7.64 21.97
CA HIS A 13 10.16 -7.02 22.11
C HIS A 13 9.17 -7.42 21.00
N ILE A 14 9.68 -7.79 19.82
CA ILE A 14 8.87 -8.28 18.68
C ILE A 14 7.96 -9.45 19.07
N PHE A 15 8.39 -10.31 19.99
CA PHE A 15 7.61 -11.48 20.43
C PHE A 15 6.36 -11.14 21.28
N GLN A 16 6.18 -9.88 21.63
CA GLN A 16 4.97 -9.43 22.32
C GLN A 16 3.77 -9.28 21.38
N PHE A 17 3.99 -9.21 20.06
CA PHE A 17 2.94 -8.94 19.08
C PHE A 17 2.96 -9.84 17.85
N ILE A 18 4.02 -10.63 17.59
CA ILE A 18 4.04 -11.61 16.50
C ILE A 18 4.15 -13.04 17.02
N ASN A 19 3.54 -13.97 16.28
CA ASN A 19 3.78 -15.39 16.40
C ASN A 19 5.14 -15.71 15.70
N PRO A 20 6.19 -16.17 16.40
CA PRO A 20 7.47 -16.46 15.78
C PRO A 20 7.48 -17.74 14.93
N ASP A 21 6.52 -18.65 15.13
CA ASP A 21 6.45 -19.96 14.49
C ASP A 21 5.57 -19.93 13.22
N PHE A 22 5.53 -18.78 12.53
CA PHE A 22 4.77 -18.59 11.30
C PHE A 22 5.37 -19.34 10.12
N GLU A 23 4.51 -19.68 9.15
CA GLU A 23 4.90 -20.18 7.82
C GLU A 23 4.54 -19.15 6.74
N ILE A 24 5.36 -19.11 5.68
CA ILE A 24 5.12 -18.27 4.51
C ILE A 24 4.53 -19.14 3.40
N GLU A 25 3.24 -18.94 3.12
CA GLU A 25 2.55 -19.64 2.05
C GLU A 25 2.63 -18.83 0.75
N ASN A 26 3.03 -19.46 -0.37
CA ASN A 26 2.97 -18.84 -1.70
C ASN A 26 1.62 -19.19 -2.35
N LEU A 27 0.73 -18.20 -2.43
CA LEU A 27 -0.63 -18.39 -2.94
C LEU A 27 -0.73 -18.27 -4.46
N VAL A 28 0.12 -17.42 -5.08
CA VAL A 28 0.12 -17.11 -6.52
C VAL A 28 1.55 -16.86 -6.98
N ASN A 29 1.92 -17.33 -8.18
CA ASN A 29 3.27 -17.17 -8.72
C ASN A 29 3.32 -16.89 -10.23
N ASP A 30 2.20 -16.55 -10.85
CA ASP A 30 2.02 -16.40 -12.29
C ASP A 30 1.51 -15.00 -12.70
N CYS A 31 1.75 -13.98 -11.90
CA CYS A 31 1.50 -12.58 -12.24
C CYS A 31 2.72 -11.93 -12.92
N ARG A 32 2.63 -10.65 -13.29
CA ARG A 32 3.77 -9.88 -13.79
C ARG A 32 4.36 -8.97 -12.73
N PHE A 33 3.54 -8.15 -12.11
CA PHE A 33 3.95 -7.28 -11.01
C PHE A 33 2.74 -6.94 -10.13
N THR A 34 2.72 -7.56 -8.96
CA THR A 34 1.60 -7.47 -8.02
C THR A 34 1.76 -6.31 -7.06
N GLU A 35 0.66 -5.62 -6.80
CA GLU A 35 0.59 -4.44 -5.92
C GLU A 35 -0.81 -4.26 -5.31
N GLY A 36 -0.96 -3.25 -4.46
CA GLY A 36 -2.22 -2.78 -3.93
C GLY A 36 -3.06 -3.85 -3.22
N PRO A 37 -2.49 -4.65 -2.32
CA PRO A 37 -3.25 -5.68 -1.64
C PRO A 37 -4.26 -5.05 -0.68
N VAL A 38 -5.49 -5.58 -0.66
CA VAL A 38 -6.53 -5.20 0.29
C VAL A 38 -7.41 -6.38 0.65
N TRP A 39 -7.76 -6.49 1.92
CA TRP A 39 -8.72 -7.48 2.43
C TRP A 39 -10.14 -6.96 2.36
N ASN A 40 -11.07 -7.81 1.94
CA ASN A 40 -12.51 -7.55 2.02
C ASN A 40 -13.14 -8.39 3.12
N LYS A 41 -14.00 -7.79 3.93
CA LYS A 41 -14.72 -8.46 5.05
C LYS A 41 -15.57 -9.65 4.62
N LYS A 42 -15.85 -9.80 3.32
CA LYS A 42 -16.51 -10.99 2.74
C LYS A 42 -15.59 -12.21 2.59
N GLY A 43 -14.33 -12.10 3.07
CA GLY A 43 -13.41 -13.23 3.18
C GLY A 43 -12.51 -13.44 1.96
N PHE A 44 -12.14 -12.40 1.23
CA PHE A 44 -11.21 -12.47 0.11
C PHE A 44 -10.24 -11.29 0.06
N TYR A 45 -9.15 -11.47 -0.66
CA TYR A 45 -8.20 -10.41 -1.00
C TYR A 45 -8.44 -9.91 -2.42
N LEU A 46 -8.20 -8.61 -2.64
CA LEU A 46 -7.97 -8.05 -3.96
C LEU A 46 -6.50 -7.62 -4.07
N PHE A 47 -5.97 -7.67 -5.29
CA PHE A 47 -4.66 -7.14 -5.61
C PHE A 47 -4.58 -6.77 -7.10
N SER A 48 -3.75 -5.80 -7.43
CA SER A 48 -3.47 -5.36 -8.79
C SER A 48 -2.33 -6.16 -9.41
N ASP A 49 -2.44 -6.50 -10.69
CA ASP A 49 -1.32 -6.84 -11.56
C ASP A 49 -1.13 -5.71 -12.56
N ILE A 50 -0.21 -4.79 -12.25
CA ILE A 50 -0.11 -3.49 -12.92
C ILE A 50 0.14 -3.63 -14.43
N PRO A 51 1.15 -4.42 -14.91
CA PRO A 51 1.39 -4.56 -16.35
C PRO A 51 0.29 -5.33 -17.08
N GLN A 52 -0.45 -6.18 -16.38
CA GLN A 52 -1.60 -6.91 -16.93
C GLN A 52 -2.85 -6.01 -17.02
N ASN A 53 -2.85 -4.87 -16.32
CA ASN A 53 -3.99 -3.96 -16.25
C ASN A 53 -5.26 -4.63 -15.67
N VAL A 54 -5.08 -5.42 -14.61
CA VAL A 54 -6.13 -6.26 -14.00
C VAL A 54 -6.09 -6.14 -12.48
N VAL A 55 -7.26 -6.11 -11.84
CA VAL A 55 -7.41 -6.45 -10.43
C VAL A 55 -7.87 -7.90 -10.33
N TYR A 56 -7.18 -8.68 -9.52
CA TYR A 56 -7.55 -10.05 -9.19
C TYR A 56 -8.25 -10.14 -7.84
N GLN A 57 -9.15 -11.11 -7.72
CA GLN A 57 -9.76 -11.56 -6.48
C GLN A 57 -9.20 -12.92 -6.10
N LEU A 58 -8.89 -13.11 -4.82
CA LEU A 58 -8.36 -14.36 -4.28
C LEU A 58 -9.05 -14.73 -2.97
N TYR A 59 -9.82 -15.80 -2.97
CA TYR A 59 -10.30 -16.42 -1.75
C TYR A 59 -9.22 -17.34 -1.16
N PRO A 60 -9.09 -17.44 0.18
CA PRO A 60 -8.20 -18.43 0.80
C PRO A 60 -8.45 -19.83 0.27
N GLY A 61 -7.39 -20.51 -0.21
CA GLY A 61 -7.46 -21.87 -0.76
C GLY A 61 -8.03 -21.99 -2.17
N ALA A 62 -8.35 -20.89 -2.85
CA ALA A 62 -8.85 -20.91 -4.23
C ALA A 62 -7.83 -20.33 -5.22
N SER A 63 -8.06 -20.54 -6.51
CA SER A 63 -7.29 -19.87 -7.56
C SER A 63 -7.75 -18.42 -7.73
N LYS A 64 -6.82 -17.53 -8.11
CA LYS A 64 -7.16 -16.13 -8.41
C LYS A 64 -8.15 -16.04 -9.57
N GLN A 65 -9.06 -15.08 -9.47
CA GLN A 65 -10.07 -14.78 -10.50
C GLN A 65 -9.96 -13.30 -10.89
N ILE A 66 -10.30 -12.97 -12.13
CA ILE A 66 -10.36 -11.57 -12.56
C ILE A 66 -11.55 -10.89 -11.88
N PHE A 67 -11.27 -9.83 -11.11
CA PHE A 67 -12.27 -8.96 -10.51
C PHE A 67 -12.60 -7.77 -11.42
N LEU A 68 -11.58 -7.12 -11.97
CA LEU A 68 -11.72 -5.97 -12.85
C LEU A 68 -10.68 -5.99 -13.97
N ASN A 69 -11.13 -6.02 -15.22
CA ASN A 69 -10.29 -5.81 -16.41
C ASN A 69 -10.09 -4.33 -16.69
N HIS A 70 -9.00 -3.98 -17.38
CA HIS A 70 -8.69 -2.59 -17.74
C HIS A 70 -8.70 -1.66 -16.53
N SER A 71 -8.15 -2.14 -15.42
CA SER A 71 -8.25 -1.54 -14.10
C SER A 71 -7.59 -0.17 -13.99
N GLY A 72 -6.58 0.12 -14.82
CA GLY A 72 -5.86 1.40 -14.82
C GLY A 72 -6.15 2.29 -16.01
N THR A 73 -6.57 1.73 -17.16
CA THR A 73 -6.97 2.48 -18.35
C THR A 73 -7.59 1.56 -19.40
N ASN A 74 -8.51 2.10 -20.17
CA ASN A 74 -9.01 1.46 -21.39
C ASN A 74 -8.16 1.77 -22.63
N ASN A 75 -7.31 2.81 -22.57
CA ASN A 75 -6.58 3.33 -23.74
C ASN A 75 -5.10 3.54 -23.42
N LYS A 76 -4.23 2.71 -23.98
CA LYS A 76 -2.77 2.91 -23.89
C LYS A 76 -2.38 4.14 -24.72
N LYS A 77 -1.74 5.13 -24.08
CA LYS A 77 -1.26 6.37 -24.71
C LYS A 77 0.28 6.33 -24.86
N PRO A 78 0.87 7.01 -25.88
CA PRO A 78 2.33 6.99 -26.11
C PRO A 78 3.18 7.55 -24.96
N ASN A 79 2.58 8.38 -24.11
CA ASN A 79 3.23 9.00 -22.96
C ASN A 79 3.14 8.16 -21.67
N LEU A 80 2.61 6.94 -21.74
CA LEU A 80 2.53 6.02 -20.62
C LEU A 80 3.66 4.97 -20.65
N SER A 81 4.01 4.45 -19.48
CA SER A 81 4.91 3.31 -19.31
C SER A 81 4.18 1.98 -19.58
N GLU A 82 4.86 0.85 -19.36
CA GLU A 82 4.21 -0.46 -19.33
C GLU A 82 3.41 -0.70 -18.01
N GLN A 83 3.58 0.16 -17.01
CA GLN A 83 2.90 0.10 -15.71
C GLN A 83 1.59 0.88 -15.76
N ILE A 84 0.64 0.48 -16.61
CA ILE A 84 -0.59 1.24 -16.90
C ILE A 84 -1.81 0.80 -16.09
N GLY A 85 -1.73 -0.31 -15.37
CA GLY A 85 -2.83 -0.86 -14.59
C GLY A 85 -3.21 -0.04 -13.37
N SER A 86 -4.11 -0.59 -12.58
CA SER A 86 -4.31 -0.12 -11.21
C SER A 86 -3.12 -0.45 -10.33
N ASN A 87 -2.97 0.29 -9.23
CA ASN A 87 -1.97 0.00 -8.21
C ASN A 87 -2.69 -0.14 -6.84
N GLY A 88 -2.64 0.86 -5.97
CA GLY A 88 -3.23 0.84 -4.65
C GLY A 88 -4.75 0.65 -4.65
N LEU A 89 -5.22 -0.17 -3.72
CA LEU A 89 -6.63 -0.46 -3.49
C LEU A 89 -6.94 -0.18 -2.02
N ALA A 90 -8.09 0.42 -1.72
CA ALA A 90 -8.55 0.62 -0.35
C ALA A 90 -10.07 0.55 -0.26
N TYR A 91 -10.59 0.02 0.84
CA TYR A 91 -12.00 0.08 1.19
C TYR A 91 -12.25 1.18 2.22
N ASP A 92 -13.41 1.82 2.14
CA ASP A 92 -13.97 2.56 3.27
C ASP A 92 -14.77 1.63 4.21
N ASP A 93 -15.28 2.18 5.31
CA ASP A 93 -16.09 1.43 6.29
C ASP A 93 -17.41 0.91 5.72
N ARG A 94 -17.87 1.46 4.59
CA ARG A 94 -19.09 1.07 3.87
C ARG A 94 -18.82 0.04 2.77
N GLU A 95 -17.59 -0.48 2.69
CA GLU A 95 -17.12 -1.41 1.66
C GLU A 95 -17.13 -0.82 0.22
N ASN A 96 -17.09 0.49 0.06
CA ASN A 96 -16.80 1.10 -1.23
C ASN A 96 -15.30 0.91 -1.54
N LEU A 97 -15.00 0.41 -2.74
CA LEU A 97 -13.62 0.19 -3.17
C LEU A 97 -13.11 1.42 -3.93
N PHE A 98 -11.95 1.92 -3.53
CA PHE A 98 -11.19 2.95 -4.23
C PHE A 98 -9.96 2.35 -4.88
N ILE A 99 -9.66 2.77 -6.12
CA ILE A 99 -8.63 2.19 -6.97
C ILE A 99 -7.77 3.31 -7.55
N CYS A 100 -6.47 3.28 -7.30
CA CYS A 100 -5.49 4.13 -7.96
C CYS A 100 -5.23 3.62 -9.39
N GLN A 101 -5.35 4.49 -10.38
CA GLN A 101 -5.13 4.18 -11.80
C GLN A 101 -3.88 4.88 -12.32
N HIS A 102 -2.84 4.12 -12.71
CA HIS A 102 -1.66 4.69 -13.33
C HIS A 102 -1.97 5.27 -14.72
N GLY A 103 -2.61 4.48 -15.57
CA GLY A 103 -2.83 4.85 -16.96
C GLY A 103 -3.73 6.06 -17.16
N ASP A 104 -4.83 6.15 -16.42
CA ASP A 104 -5.74 7.30 -16.51
C ASP A 104 -5.35 8.44 -15.58
N GLY A 105 -4.41 8.21 -14.63
CA GLY A 105 -3.95 9.21 -13.67
C GLY A 105 -5.11 9.71 -12.81
N ALA A 106 -5.80 8.78 -12.19
CA ALA A 106 -7.02 9.05 -11.44
C ALA A 106 -7.17 8.11 -10.25
N VAL A 107 -7.99 8.47 -9.29
CA VAL A 107 -8.59 7.55 -8.32
C VAL A 107 -10.05 7.37 -8.70
N ILE A 108 -10.45 6.11 -8.84
CA ILE A 108 -11.84 5.73 -9.14
C ILE A 108 -12.50 5.07 -7.94
N GLN A 109 -13.80 5.09 -7.93
CA GLN A 109 -14.65 4.35 -7.01
C GLN A 109 -15.34 3.19 -7.75
N TYR A 110 -15.32 2.00 -7.14
CA TYR A 110 -16.05 0.83 -7.64
C TYR A 110 -17.18 0.49 -6.65
N ILE A 111 -18.42 0.58 -7.13
CA ILE A 111 -19.64 0.31 -6.35
C ILE A 111 -20.56 -0.57 -7.18
N ASP A 112 -20.94 -1.73 -6.65
CA ASP A 112 -21.93 -2.64 -7.25
C ASP A 112 -21.65 -2.98 -8.73
N GLY A 113 -20.40 -3.24 -9.07
CA GLY A 113 -20.00 -3.55 -10.45
C GLY A 113 -19.77 -2.34 -11.35
N VAL A 114 -19.97 -1.13 -10.84
CA VAL A 114 -19.86 0.11 -11.63
C VAL A 114 -18.60 0.89 -11.23
N VAL A 115 -17.77 1.19 -12.23
CA VAL A 115 -16.60 2.08 -12.10
C VAL A 115 -17.06 3.53 -12.28
N LYS A 116 -16.73 4.39 -11.30
CA LYS A 116 -17.01 5.83 -11.34
C LYS A 116 -15.72 6.62 -11.13
N PRO A 117 -15.33 7.54 -12.04
CA PRO A 117 -14.26 8.49 -11.76
C PRO A 117 -14.60 9.33 -10.52
N LEU A 118 -13.64 9.49 -9.61
CA LEU A 118 -13.81 10.26 -8.38
C LEU A 118 -12.82 11.43 -8.29
N ILE A 119 -11.52 11.14 -8.44
CA ILE A 119 -10.44 12.13 -8.31
C ILE A 119 -9.62 12.04 -9.58
N THR A 120 -9.80 13.00 -10.50
CA THR A 120 -9.26 12.92 -11.87
C THR A 120 -8.22 14.00 -12.17
N GLU A 121 -8.25 15.11 -11.42
CA GLU A 121 -7.36 16.24 -11.65
C GLU A 121 -7.14 17.06 -10.38
N TYR A 122 -6.04 17.79 -10.37
CA TYR A 122 -5.73 18.81 -9.37
C TYR A 122 -5.24 20.06 -10.09
N GLN A 123 -5.86 21.22 -9.80
CA GLN A 123 -5.56 22.51 -10.45
C GLN A 123 -5.58 22.44 -11.99
N GLY A 124 -6.58 21.75 -12.56
CA GLY A 124 -6.78 21.64 -14.01
C GLY A 124 -5.82 20.69 -14.73
N LYS A 125 -5.04 19.88 -14.00
CA LYS A 125 -4.16 18.87 -14.57
C LYS A 125 -4.44 17.49 -14.00
N ARG A 126 -4.40 16.45 -14.83
CA ARG A 126 -4.49 15.06 -14.38
C ARG A 126 -3.33 14.71 -13.44
N PHE A 127 -3.51 13.75 -12.60
CA PHE A 127 -2.43 13.19 -11.78
C PHE A 127 -1.41 12.45 -12.66
N ASN A 128 -0.21 12.27 -12.11
CA ASN A 128 0.88 11.52 -12.77
C ASN A 128 0.51 10.04 -12.91
N SER A 129 0.50 9.33 -11.81
CA SER A 129 0.06 7.95 -11.69
C SER A 129 -0.23 7.60 -10.22
N PRO A 130 -1.44 7.89 -9.72
CA PRO A 130 -1.82 7.56 -8.35
C PRO A 130 -1.42 6.12 -7.98
N ASN A 131 -0.67 5.97 -6.87
CA ASN A 131 0.05 4.75 -6.55
C ASN A 131 -0.55 4.04 -5.34
N ASP A 132 -0.21 4.41 -4.11
CA ASP A 132 -0.78 3.81 -2.90
C ASP A 132 -1.88 4.72 -2.32
N ILE A 133 -2.81 4.13 -1.56
CA ILE A 133 -4.02 4.80 -1.09
C ILE A 133 -4.45 4.27 0.27
N VAL A 134 -4.94 5.17 1.12
CA VAL A 134 -5.59 4.82 2.39
C VAL A 134 -6.80 5.71 2.64
N VAL A 135 -7.86 5.12 3.17
CA VAL A 135 -9.11 5.82 3.51
C VAL A 135 -9.21 5.97 5.02
N HIS A 136 -9.45 7.20 5.46
CA HIS A 136 -9.71 7.52 6.86
C HIS A 136 -11.21 7.32 7.17
N PRO A 137 -11.62 6.85 8.36
CA PRO A 137 -13.04 6.63 8.71
C PRO A 137 -13.94 7.87 8.55
N ASN A 138 -13.38 9.08 8.61
CA ASN A 138 -14.13 10.32 8.36
C ASN A 138 -14.34 10.65 6.87
N GLY A 139 -13.90 9.76 5.94
CA GLY A 139 -14.07 9.92 4.50
C GLY A 139 -12.91 10.59 3.77
N LYS A 140 -11.85 11.04 4.46
CA LYS A 140 -10.63 11.51 3.80
C LYS A 140 -9.96 10.37 3.04
N ILE A 141 -9.52 10.62 1.82
CA ILE A 141 -8.75 9.69 0.99
C ILE A 141 -7.36 10.30 0.80
N PHE A 142 -6.34 9.60 1.30
CA PHE A 142 -4.95 9.95 1.08
C PHE A 142 -4.35 9.06 0.02
N PHE A 143 -3.63 9.64 -0.95
CA PHE A 143 -2.97 8.87 -2.01
C PHE A 143 -1.67 9.54 -2.44
N SER A 144 -0.71 8.73 -2.88
CA SER A 144 0.54 9.17 -3.47
C SER A 144 0.44 9.24 -4.99
N ASP A 145 1.15 10.19 -5.62
CA ASP A 145 1.13 10.43 -7.07
C ASP A 145 2.53 10.52 -7.68
N PRO A 146 3.31 9.42 -7.68
CA PRO A 146 4.61 9.36 -8.32
C PRO A 146 4.49 9.22 -9.86
N PRO A 147 5.62 9.33 -10.61
CA PRO A 147 5.58 9.21 -12.08
C PRO A 147 5.69 7.78 -12.63
N TYR A 148 5.43 6.72 -11.86
CA TYR A 148 5.68 5.32 -12.29
C TYR A 148 4.88 4.89 -13.54
N GLY A 149 3.65 5.38 -13.69
CA GLY A 149 2.81 5.12 -14.85
C GLY A 149 3.15 5.95 -16.09
N LEU A 150 4.02 6.96 -15.95
CA LEU A 150 4.44 7.81 -17.05
C LEU A 150 5.63 7.21 -17.78
N LYS A 151 5.82 7.59 -19.08
CA LYS A 151 6.93 7.15 -19.90
C LYS A 151 8.26 7.50 -19.21
N ASP A 152 9.18 6.54 -19.23
CA ASP A 152 10.50 6.63 -18.60
C ASP A 152 10.46 6.96 -17.09
N GLN A 153 9.29 6.83 -16.47
CA GLN A 153 9.02 7.18 -15.08
C GLN A 153 9.43 8.63 -14.73
N GLN A 154 9.21 9.53 -15.67
CA GLN A 154 9.54 10.94 -15.52
C GLN A 154 8.29 11.82 -15.53
N LEU A 155 8.34 12.90 -14.75
CA LEU A 155 7.28 13.92 -14.75
C LEU A 155 7.12 14.52 -16.16
N GLN A 156 5.87 14.69 -16.57
CA GLN A 156 5.50 15.21 -17.90
C GLN A 156 4.56 16.44 -17.72
N PRO A 157 5.09 17.62 -17.33
CA PRO A 157 4.28 18.78 -16.94
C PRO A 157 3.28 19.26 -18.00
N ALA A 158 3.52 18.97 -19.27
CA ALA A 158 2.59 19.27 -20.35
C ALA A 158 1.34 18.36 -20.33
N ASN A 159 1.41 17.18 -19.71
CA ASN A 159 0.39 16.14 -19.75
C ASN A 159 -0.17 15.76 -18.38
N ALA A 160 0.53 16.09 -17.29
CA ALA A 160 0.19 15.70 -15.93
C ALA A 160 0.64 16.74 -14.90
N GLN A 161 0.67 16.40 -13.61
CA GLN A 161 1.11 17.28 -12.54
C GLN A 161 2.57 17.73 -12.71
N LEU A 162 2.88 18.93 -12.20
CA LEU A 162 4.22 19.55 -12.29
C LEU A 162 5.24 18.89 -11.38
N LEU A 163 4.77 18.18 -10.34
CA LEU A 163 5.59 17.50 -9.34
C LEU A 163 4.91 16.22 -8.88
N ALA A 164 5.67 15.33 -8.28
CA ALA A 164 5.13 14.21 -7.53
C ALA A 164 4.66 14.70 -6.16
N GLY A 165 3.57 14.15 -5.65
CA GLY A 165 3.01 14.58 -4.38
C GLY A 165 2.21 13.51 -3.67
N VAL A 166 1.86 13.81 -2.43
CA VAL A 166 0.83 13.07 -1.68
C VAL A 166 -0.32 14.03 -1.41
N TYR A 167 -1.52 13.58 -1.69
CA TYR A 167 -2.73 14.37 -1.68
C TYR A 167 -3.74 13.82 -0.68
N CYS A 168 -4.59 14.71 -0.19
CA CYS A 168 -5.83 14.35 0.52
C CYS A 168 -7.03 14.87 -0.27
N TRP A 169 -7.98 13.98 -0.52
CA TRP A 169 -9.30 14.32 -1.03
C TRP A 169 -10.34 14.17 0.08
N MET A 170 -11.28 15.10 0.17
CA MET A 170 -12.44 15.04 1.05
C MET A 170 -13.58 15.88 0.46
N GLU A 171 -14.73 15.26 0.24
CA GLU A 171 -15.97 15.93 -0.19
C GLU A 171 -15.83 16.82 -1.44
N GLY A 172 -14.97 16.42 -2.38
CA GLY A 172 -14.70 17.16 -3.62
C GLY A 172 -13.53 18.13 -3.55
N GLU A 173 -12.99 18.42 -2.37
CA GLU A 173 -11.79 19.24 -2.20
C GLU A 173 -10.53 18.39 -2.19
N ILE A 174 -9.46 18.89 -2.83
CA ILE A 174 -8.15 18.24 -2.87
C ILE A 174 -7.12 19.19 -2.29
N LYS A 175 -6.27 18.66 -1.38
CA LYS A 175 -5.11 19.36 -0.82
C LYS A 175 -3.83 18.57 -1.10
N LEU A 176 -2.78 19.27 -1.51
CA LEU A 176 -1.41 18.74 -1.53
C LEU A 176 -0.88 18.73 -0.10
N ILE A 177 -0.47 17.56 0.38
CA ILE A 177 0.05 17.35 1.73
C ILE A 177 1.57 17.42 1.74
N CYS A 178 2.20 16.78 0.73
CA CYS A 178 3.63 16.57 0.68
C CYS A 178 4.11 16.58 -0.78
N ASP A 179 5.19 17.32 -1.05
CA ASP A 179 5.81 17.44 -2.39
C ASP A 179 7.34 17.27 -2.36
N HIS A 180 7.91 16.89 -1.22
CA HIS A 180 9.35 16.78 -1.08
C HIS A 180 9.93 15.41 -1.48
N TYR A 181 9.09 14.44 -1.80
CA TYR A 181 9.50 13.20 -2.43
C TYR A 181 9.42 13.34 -3.96
N LYS A 182 10.45 12.85 -4.66
CA LYS A 182 10.39 12.70 -6.13
C LYS A 182 9.60 11.46 -6.55
N TYR A 183 9.55 10.46 -5.66
CA TYR A 183 8.90 9.19 -5.88
C TYR A 183 8.14 8.75 -4.62
N PRO A 184 7.12 9.52 -4.17
CA PRO A 184 6.29 9.10 -3.05
C PRO A 184 5.64 7.77 -3.38
N ASN A 185 5.63 6.83 -2.42
CA ASN A 185 5.12 5.48 -2.65
C ASN A 185 4.11 5.09 -1.58
N GLY A 186 4.45 4.23 -0.66
CA GLY A 186 3.52 3.75 0.35
C GLY A 186 2.98 4.85 1.26
N VAL A 187 1.68 4.76 1.54
CA VAL A 187 0.97 5.59 2.51
C VAL A 187 0.18 4.72 3.46
N CYS A 188 0.22 5.02 4.76
CA CYS A 188 -0.66 4.37 5.74
C CYS A 188 -1.03 5.31 6.89
N LEU A 189 -2.15 5.01 7.54
CA LEU A 189 -2.57 5.68 8.77
C LEU A 189 -2.10 4.90 9.99
N SER A 190 -1.81 5.61 11.09
CA SER A 190 -1.58 4.97 12.38
C SER A 190 -2.85 4.31 12.92
N PRO A 191 -2.76 3.33 13.84
CA PRO A 191 -3.89 2.93 14.66
C PRO A 191 -4.49 4.17 15.35
N GLY A 192 -5.82 4.32 15.31
CA GLY A 192 -6.50 5.53 15.79
C GLY A 192 -6.45 6.72 14.83
N TYR A 193 -5.87 6.57 13.64
CA TYR A 193 -6.01 7.47 12.49
C TYR A 193 -5.47 8.89 12.65
N ARG A 194 -4.61 9.14 13.65
CA ARG A 194 -4.07 10.49 13.95
C ARG A 194 -2.82 10.87 13.17
N SER A 195 -2.15 9.89 12.58
CA SER A 195 -0.92 10.11 11.81
C SER A 195 -1.03 9.45 10.45
N LEU A 196 -0.53 10.14 9.43
CA LEU A 196 -0.28 9.64 8.09
C LEU A 196 1.23 9.43 7.92
N PHE A 197 1.63 8.21 7.60
CA PHE A 197 3.00 7.88 7.23
C PHE A 197 3.15 7.83 5.71
N ILE A 198 4.26 8.39 5.21
CA ILE A 198 4.60 8.44 3.79
C ILE A 198 6.04 7.95 3.62
N CYS A 199 6.28 7.11 2.63
CA CYS A 199 7.61 6.61 2.29
C CYS A 199 7.91 6.67 0.79
N SER A 200 9.15 6.34 0.42
CA SER A 200 9.63 6.14 -0.95
C SER A 200 10.53 4.92 -1.00
N ASN A 201 10.54 4.21 -2.12
CA ASN A 201 11.45 3.07 -2.32
C ASN A 201 12.82 3.49 -2.91
N LYS A 202 13.07 4.78 -3.06
CA LYS A 202 14.33 5.28 -3.66
C LYS A 202 15.41 5.47 -2.59
N PRO A 203 16.62 4.95 -2.79
CA PRO A 203 17.72 5.12 -1.82
C PRO A 203 18.09 6.59 -1.54
N SER A 204 17.84 7.49 -2.50
CA SER A 204 18.04 8.94 -2.32
C SER A 204 17.01 9.60 -1.39
N GLU A 205 15.92 8.91 -1.08
CA GLU A 205 14.81 9.33 -0.23
C GLU A 205 14.68 8.38 0.97
N ASN A 206 15.82 8.12 1.63
CA ASN A 206 15.94 7.15 2.72
C ASN A 206 15.40 7.70 4.04
N PHE A 207 14.11 7.97 4.07
CA PHE A 207 13.37 8.43 5.25
C PHE A 207 11.87 8.18 5.08
N ILE A 208 11.18 8.07 6.20
CA ILE A 208 9.72 8.03 6.30
C ILE A 208 9.27 9.32 6.99
N THR A 209 8.22 9.96 6.51
CA THR A 209 7.63 11.12 7.15
C THR A 209 6.33 10.76 7.85
N GLU A 210 6.12 11.35 9.03
CA GLU A 210 4.87 11.30 9.77
C GLU A 210 4.22 12.68 9.77
N TYR A 211 3.00 12.75 9.27
CA TYR A 211 2.15 13.94 9.27
C TYR A 211 0.99 13.76 10.25
N ASP A 212 0.49 14.84 10.79
CA ASP A 212 -0.82 14.84 11.41
C ASP A 212 -1.89 14.65 10.34
N ALA A 213 -2.77 13.65 10.51
CA ALA A 213 -3.78 13.32 9.52
C ALA A 213 -4.95 14.31 9.45
N GLU A 214 -5.04 15.23 10.41
CA GLU A 214 -6.08 16.27 10.47
C GLU A 214 -5.57 17.61 9.99
N THR A 215 -4.44 18.09 10.55
CA THR A 215 -3.88 19.41 10.25
C THR A 215 -2.93 19.39 9.06
N PHE A 216 -2.42 18.22 8.67
CA PHE A 216 -1.41 17.99 7.62
C PHE A 216 -0.04 18.60 7.96
N GLU A 217 0.23 18.86 9.23
CA GLU A 217 1.53 19.32 9.69
C GLU A 217 2.52 18.16 9.78
N LEU A 218 3.75 18.39 9.32
CA LEU A 218 4.85 17.45 9.45
C LEU A 218 5.22 17.31 10.93
N LYS A 219 5.05 16.11 11.50
CA LYS A 219 5.42 15.82 12.90
C LYS A 219 6.90 15.48 13.03
N ARG A 220 7.39 14.57 12.17
CA ARG A 220 8.79 14.12 12.22
C ARG A 220 9.22 13.36 10.96
N LYS A 221 10.54 13.09 10.89
CA LYS A 221 11.14 12.16 9.93
C LYS A 221 11.80 11.00 10.67
N ILE A 222 11.51 9.76 10.25
CA ILE A 222 12.23 8.55 10.64
C ILE A 222 13.32 8.36 9.60
N LEU A 223 14.58 8.43 10.01
CA LEU A 223 15.74 8.41 9.12
C LEU A 223 16.24 6.97 8.87
N ASN A 224 16.98 6.80 7.78
CA ASN A 224 17.63 5.55 7.36
C ASN A 224 16.69 4.38 7.08
N GLU A 225 15.41 4.67 6.85
CA GLU A 225 14.44 3.70 6.39
C GLU A 225 13.75 4.18 5.12
N ASN A 226 13.58 3.28 4.16
CA ASN A 226 12.78 3.49 2.97
C ASN A 226 11.95 2.24 2.67
N SER A 227 10.86 2.40 1.94
CA SER A 227 9.93 1.31 1.68
C SER A 227 9.19 1.52 0.37
N ASP A 228 8.77 0.44 -0.26
CA ASP A 228 7.77 0.46 -1.33
C ASP A 228 6.39 0.69 -0.70
N GLY A 229 5.68 -0.35 -0.30
CA GLY A 229 4.49 -0.24 0.54
C GLY A 229 4.83 -0.15 2.03
N ILE A 230 3.95 0.45 2.81
CA ILE A 230 4.05 0.59 4.27
C ILE A 230 2.69 0.33 4.90
N LYS A 231 2.67 -0.40 6.02
CA LYS A 231 1.45 -0.60 6.82
C LYS A 231 1.76 -0.47 8.32
N SER A 232 0.77 -0.05 9.09
CA SER A 232 0.85 -0.07 10.55
C SER A 232 0.14 -1.31 11.11
N ASP A 233 0.57 -1.76 12.28
CA ASP A 233 -0.14 -2.77 13.07
C ASP A 233 -0.87 -2.13 14.28
N PRO A 234 -1.73 -2.86 14.99
CA PRO A 234 -2.46 -2.34 16.16
C PRO A 234 -1.55 -1.89 17.32
N PHE A 235 -0.28 -2.27 17.31
CA PHE A 235 0.72 -1.93 18.33
C PHE A 235 1.53 -0.69 17.97
N TYR A 236 1.17 0.03 16.89
CA TYR A 236 1.86 1.20 16.35
C TYR A 236 3.24 0.90 15.73
N ASN A 237 3.53 -0.35 15.38
CA ASN A 237 4.71 -0.66 14.60
C ASN A 237 4.44 -0.40 13.11
N LEU A 238 5.50 -0.09 12.36
CA LEU A 238 5.44 0.06 10.91
C LEU A 238 6.09 -1.15 10.23
N TRP A 239 5.41 -1.67 9.25
CA TRP A 239 5.80 -2.81 8.44
C TRP A 239 6.18 -2.31 7.05
N LEU A 240 7.47 -2.42 6.72
CA LEU A 240 8.11 -1.80 5.57
C LEU A 240 8.45 -2.85 4.52
N CYS A 241 7.87 -2.74 3.33
CA CYS A 241 8.21 -3.58 2.19
C CYS A 241 9.51 -3.09 1.56
N THR A 242 10.62 -3.79 1.79
CA THR A 242 11.96 -3.38 1.39
C THR A 242 12.65 -4.42 0.52
N LYS A 243 13.80 -4.08 -0.04
CA LYS A 243 14.66 -5.05 -0.76
C LYS A 243 15.20 -6.16 0.14
N GLU A 244 15.23 -5.94 1.45
CA GLU A 244 15.69 -6.93 2.45
C GLU A 244 14.57 -7.90 2.89
N GLY A 245 13.32 -7.63 2.53
CA GLY A 245 12.10 -8.29 3.01
C GLY A 245 11.17 -7.31 3.72
N ILE A 246 10.34 -7.80 4.62
CA ILE A 246 9.51 -6.94 5.47
C ILE A 246 10.32 -6.55 6.71
N ILE A 247 10.68 -5.26 6.82
CA ILE A 247 11.31 -4.69 8.02
C ILE A 247 10.22 -4.20 8.97
N ILE A 248 10.36 -4.53 10.24
CA ILE A 248 9.43 -4.11 11.28
C ILE A 248 10.15 -3.11 12.17
N ILE A 249 9.61 -1.90 12.30
CA ILE A 249 10.13 -0.85 13.20
C ILE A 249 9.07 -0.44 14.21
N ASP A 250 9.50 -0.03 15.39
CA ASP A 250 8.60 0.55 16.37
C ASP A 250 8.23 2.00 16.02
N LYS A 251 7.38 2.59 16.85
CA LYS A 251 6.95 3.98 16.67
C LYS A 251 8.09 5.01 16.75
N GLU A 252 9.21 4.70 17.37
CA GLU A 252 10.41 5.55 17.42
C GLU A 252 11.33 5.35 16.22
N GLY A 253 11.10 4.33 15.37
CA GLY A 253 11.91 4.00 14.20
C GLY A 253 13.02 2.97 14.49
N LYS A 254 13.02 2.34 15.65
CA LYS A 254 13.97 1.27 15.98
C LYS A 254 13.55 -0.03 15.29
N ARG A 255 14.49 -0.68 14.59
CA ARG A 255 14.24 -2.00 13.98
C ARG A 255 14.03 -3.06 15.07
N LEU A 256 12.89 -3.75 14.97
CA LEU A 256 12.50 -4.85 15.85
C LEU A 256 12.80 -6.21 15.22
N GLY A 257 12.56 -6.34 13.92
CA GLY A 257 12.81 -7.58 13.20
C GLY A 257 12.69 -7.43 11.69
N ARG A 258 12.97 -8.55 11.02
CA ARG A 258 12.83 -8.66 9.56
C ARG A 258 12.27 -10.03 9.21
N ILE A 259 11.28 -10.06 8.33
CA ILE A 259 10.79 -11.27 7.68
C ILE A 259 11.39 -11.34 6.28
N SER A 260 12.21 -12.37 6.04
CA SER A 260 12.81 -12.64 4.74
C SER A 260 11.81 -13.37 3.85
N LEU A 261 11.69 -12.94 2.60
CA LEU A 261 10.80 -13.53 1.58
C LEU A 261 11.61 -14.05 0.39
N PRO A 262 11.12 -15.07 -0.33
CA PRO A 262 11.78 -15.55 -1.55
C PRO A 262 11.87 -14.51 -2.66
N THR A 263 10.97 -13.52 -2.66
CA THR A 263 10.88 -12.45 -3.66
C THR A 263 10.71 -11.11 -2.95
N ILE A 264 11.26 -10.03 -3.54
CA ILE A 264 11.18 -8.68 -2.97
C ILE A 264 9.72 -8.25 -2.85
N PRO A 265 9.23 -7.96 -1.63
CA PRO A 265 7.88 -7.44 -1.42
C PRO A 265 7.70 -6.04 -1.99
N ALA A 266 6.54 -5.79 -2.59
CA ALA A 266 6.13 -4.47 -3.05
C ALA A 266 5.19 -3.80 -2.04
N ASN A 267 4.17 -4.53 -1.57
CA ASN A 267 3.21 -4.01 -0.59
C ASN A 267 2.66 -5.14 0.28
N CYS A 268 1.92 -4.80 1.34
CA CYS A 268 1.24 -5.78 2.18
C CYS A 268 -0.08 -5.22 2.71
N CYS A 269 -0.94 -6.09 3.23
CA CYS A 269 -2.12 -5.68 4.00
C CYS A 269 -2.44 -6.71 5.10
N TRP A 270 -3.06 -6.23 6.16
CA TRP A 270 -3.65 -7.08 7.18
C TRP A 270 -4.97 -7.64 6.68
N GLY A 271 -5.27 -8.89 7.01
CA GLY A 271 -6.49 -9.55 6.63
C GLY A 271 -6.77 -10.81 7.45
N GLY A 272 -7.63 -11.68 6.93
CA GLY A 272 -8.14 -12.80 7.67
C GLY A 272 -9.29 -12.43 8.63
N PRO A 273 -9.98 -13.41 9.20
CA PRO A 273 -11.14 -13.17 10.07
C PRO A 273 -10.82 -12.30 11.29
N GLU A 274 -9.61 -12.45 11.86
CA GLU A 274 -9.14 -11.73 13.04
C GLU A 274 -8.20 -10.56 12.70
N PHE A 275 -8.00 -10.24 11.41
CA PHE A 275 -7.01 -9.27 10.93
C PHE A 275 -5.57 -9.55 11.42
N SER A 276 -5.24 -10.83 11.61
CA SER A 276 -3.95 -11.31 12.06
C SER A 276 -3.06 -11.83 10.93
N ASP A 277 -3.62 -12.04 9.73
CA ASP A 277 -2.91 -12.53 8.56
C ASP A 277 -2.22 -11.38 7.84
N LEU A 278 -0.96 -11.59 7.42
CA LEU A 278 -0.26 -10.66 6.55
C LEU A 278 -0.26 -11.20 5.11
N PHE A 279 -0.97 -10.50 4.23
CA PHE A 279 -1.01 -10.77 2.79
C PHE A 279 -0.03 -9.85 2.09
N ILE A 280 0.85 -10.40 1.23
CA ILE A 280 2.02 -9.70 0.69
C ILE A 280 2.06 -9.84 -0.82
N THR A 281 2.10 -8.71 -1.53
CA THR A 281 2.39 -8.66 -2.96
C THR A 281 3.91 -8.55 -3.16
N ALA A 282 4.47 -9.42 -4.04
CA ALA A 282 5.92 -9.52 -4.20
C ALA A 282 6.27 -9.92 -5.65
N ARG A 283 6.49 -8.94 -6.52
CA ARG A 283 6.77 -9.15 -7.93
C ARG A 283 5.66 -9.98 -8.60
N GLN A 284 5.96 -11.19 -9.08
CA GLN A 284 4.98 -12.11 -9.69
C GLN A 284 4.21 -12.95 -8.66
N ASN A 285 4.56 -12.85 -7.38
CA ASN A 285 4.04 -13.72 -6.34
C ASN A 285 3.08 -12.99 -5.40
N ILE A 286 2.23 -13.79 -4.77
CA ILE A 286 1.45 -13.42 -3.61
C ILE A 286 1.82 -14.37 -2.49
N PHE A 287 2.23 -13.83 -1.35
CA PHE A 287 2.46 -14.60 -0.13
C PHE A 287 1.43 -14.27 0.93
N CYS A 288 1.20 -15.23 1.83
CA CYS A 288 0.40 -15.04 3.03
C CYS A 288 1.13 -15.64 4.23
N ILE A 289 1.07 -14.93 5.34
CA ILE A 289 1.49 -15.43 6.65
C ILE A 289 0.25 -15.38 7.53
N LYS A 290 -0.30 -16.56 7.85
CA LYS A 290 -1.50 -16.67 8.67
C LYS A 290 -1.17 -16.52 10.16
N ASP A 291 -2.10 -15.97 10.90
CA ASP A 291 -2.02 -15.81 12.36
C ASP A 291 -0.68 -15.21 12.84
N LEU A 292 -0.13 -14.26 12.06
CA LEU A 292 1.14 -13.63 12.35
C LEU A 292 1.04 -12.70 13.55
N LEU A 293 0.01 -11.84 13.60
CA LEU A 293 -0.21 -10.98 14.76
C LEU A 293 -0.86 -11.78 15.90
N LEU A 294 -0.26 -11.66 17.07
CA LEU A 294 -0.89 -12.16 18.28
C LEU A 294 -2.14 -11.31 18.56
N ALA A 295 -3.28 -11.99 18.73
CA ALA A 295 -4.50 -11.30 19.12
C ALA A 295 -4.21 -10.44 20.37
N ASN A 296 -4.64 -9.18 20.36
CA ASN A 296 -4.67 -8.38 21.58
C ASN A 296 -5.41 -9.20 22.64
N LYS A 297 -4.71 -9.81 23.55
CA LYS A 297 -5.30 -10.23 24.81
C LYS A 297 -5.81 -8.93 25.41
N LYS A 298 -7.11 -8.65 25.19
CA LYS A 298 -7.80 -7.60 25.93
C LYS A 298 -7.39 -7.82 27.37
N SER A 299 -6.62 -6.91 27.91
CA SER A 299 -6.36 -6.85 29.34
C SER A 299 -7.75 -6.80 30.00
N SER A 300 -8.22 -7.98 30.38
CA SER A 300 -9.26 -8.10 31.37
C SER A 300 -8.65 -7.58 32.67
N ASN A 301 -8.86 -6.31 32.93
CA ASN A 301 -8.83 -5.71 34.25
C ASN A 301 -9.87 -4.59 34.28
#